data_aeb914122f00b67f4c5eaa557a67d642
#
_entry.id   aeb914122f00b67f4c5eaa557a67d642
#
_cell.length_a   1.000
_cell.length_b   1.000
_cell.length_c   1.000
_cell.angle_alpha   90.00
_cell.angle_beta   90.00
_cell.angle_gamma   90.00
#
_symmetry.space_group_name_H-M   'P 1'
#
loop_
_entity.id
_entity.type
_entity.pdbx_description
1 polymer ?
#
loop_
_entity_poly.entity_id
_entity_poly.type
_entity_poly.pdbx_seq_one_letter_code
_entity_poly.pdbx_strand_id
1 'polypeptide(L)'
;MQTTYLPDVDSLVIPSRHGIHQVIKANLKNLSNMETDVKQIRISDYNYPLPDEKIAKFPLAKRDESKLLIYNHGKIEEDIFHNISSHLPKGAMMVFNNTKVIQARLHFRKDTGALIEIFLLEPHTPADYEQMFQTTRECSWLCIVGNLKKWKGQELKREVNIKGICVTLRANYVEEHHTSHLIRFSWDGDKVSFADILEAMGELPIPPYLNRETQESDKTTYQTVYSKIKGSVAAPTAGLHFTDSVLSDLDNHGIDREEITLHVGAGTFKPVKSEEIGGHDMHSEFICVHRSTLENDCKTIAVGTTSVRTIESLYYLGLKLHADKEIEESKLHIEQWEPYDENQPKLKPQEAINAILDYMSAKRISTIHFSTQIIIVPGYDYKIVKMLVTNFHQPQSTLLLLVSAFVNGDWKSIYDYALSHEFRFLSYGDSS
;
A
#
# COMPACT_ATOMS: atom_id res chain seq x y z
N MET A 1 -3.40 81.35 2.16
CA MET A 1 -3.81 81.15 0.76
C MET A 1 -2.71 80.37 0.06
N GLN A 2 -2.90 79.05 -0.01
CA GLN A 2 -2.08 78.19 -0.87
C GLN A 2 -3.05 77.24 -1.56
N THR A 3 -3.19 77.41 -2.83
CA THR A 3 -3.96 76.63 -3.74
C THR A 3 -3.21 75.37 -4.10
N THR A 4 -3.74 74.22 -3.72
CA THR A 4 -3.27 72.90 -4.14
C THR A 4 -3.88 72.56 -5.47
N TYR A 5 -3.05 72.34 -6.48
CA TYR A 5 -3.41 71.80 -7.79
C TYR A 5 -3.70 70.31 -7.66
N LEU A 6 -4.86 69.87 -8.19
CA LEU A 6 -5.16 68.44 -8.46
C LEU A 6 -4.53 68.10 -9.84
N PRO A 7 -3.93 66.90 -10.01
CA PRO A 7 -3.46 66.49 -11.30
C PRO A 7 -4.62 65.90 -12.16
N ASP A 8 -4.54 66.21 -13.45
CA ASP A 8 -5.44 65.82 -14.52
C ASP A 8 -5.69 64.28 -14.60
N VAL A 9 -6.99 63.91 -14.70
CA VAL A 9 -7.46 62.57 -14.93
C VAL A 9 -7.72 62.42 -16.45
N ASP A 10 -6.65 62.25 -17.22
CA ASP A 10 -6.76 61.88 -18.65
C ASP A 10 -5.62 60.91 -19.00
N SER A 11 -5.93 59.65 -18.96
CA SER A 11 -5.46 58.53 -19.78
C SER A 11 -5.59 57.14 -19.09
N LEU A 12 -6.81 56.78 -18.72
CA LEU A 12 -7.13 55.35 -18.53
C LEU A 12 -7.43 54.76 -19.92
N VAL A 13 -6.42 54.24 -20.59
CA VAL A 13 -6.61 53.38 -21.76
C VAL A 13 -7.23 52.09 -21.29
N ILE A 14 -8.53 51.94 -21.41
CA ILE A 14 -9.24 50.68 -21.19
C ILE A 14 -8.86 49.76 -22.37
N PRO A 15 -8.19 48.62 -22.11
CA PRO A 15 -7.89 47.68 -23.18
C PRO A 15 -9.21 47.16 -23.76
N SER A 16 -9.28 47.10 -25.10
CA SER A 16 -10.46 46.58 -25.82
C SER A 16 -10.80 45.17 -25.30
N ARG A 17 -12.09 44.81 -25.32
CA ARG A 17 -12.57 43.46 -24.90
C ARG A 17 -11.75 42.31 -25.53
N HIS A 18 -11.14 42.54 -26.71
CA HIS A 18 -10.24 41.60 -27.39
C HIS A 18 -8.89 41.44 -26.67
N GLY A 19 -8.32 42.50 -26.11
CA GLY A 19 -7.05 42.45 -25.37
C GLY A 19 -7.18 41.72 -24.02
N ILE A 20 -8.28 41.97 -23.31
CA ILE A 20 -8.56 41.26 -22.05
C ILE A 20 -8.77 39.76 -22.30
N HIS A 21 -9.44 39.37 -23.38
CA HIS A 21 -9.63 37.96 -23.76
C HIS A 21 -8.31 37.26 -24.14
N GLN A 22 -7.38 37.97 -24.79
CA GLN A 22 -6.06 37.45 -25.12
C GLN A 22 -5.15 37.32 -23.88
N VAL A 23 -5.18 38.28 -22.96
CA VAL A 23 -4.43 38.20 -21.69
C VAL A 23 -4.99 37.10 -20.78
N ILE A 24 -6.30 36.96 -20.70
CA ILE A 24 -6.93 35.85 -19.95
C ILE A 24 -6.63 34.51 -20.62
N LYS A 25 -6.68 34.41 -21.97
CA LYS A 25 -6.27 33.18 -22.67
C LYS A 25 -4.78 32.87 -22.53
N ALA A 26 -3.91 33.89 -22.56
CA ALA A 26 -2.47 33.71 -22.34
C ALA A 26 -2.17 33.30 -20.88
N ASN A 27 -2.85 33.91 -19.90
CA ASN A 27 -2.72 33.50 -18.49
C ASN A 27 -3.33 32.15 -18.23
N LEU A 28 -4.48 31.79 -18.82
CA LEU A 28 -5.05 30.43 -18.73
C LEU A 28 -4.15 29.41 -19.46
N LYS A 29 -3.51 29.78 -20.57
CA LYS A 29 -2.57 28.94 -21.28
C LYS A 29 -1.25 28.78 -20.52
N ASN A 30 -0.80 29.83 -19.80
CA ASN A 30 0.36 29.75 -18.89
C ASN A 30 0.02 28.99 -17.59
N LEU A 31 -1.22 29.03 -17.12
CA LEU A 31 -1.71 28.19 -16.00
C LEU A 31 -1.91 26.73 -16.44
N SER A 32 -2.29 26.46 -17.71
CA SER A 32 -2.37 25.10 -18.23
C SER A 32 -1.00 24.50 -18.64
N ASN A 33 0.03 25.34 -18.85
CA ASN A 33 1.40 24.90 -19.13
C ASN A 33 2.28 24.78 -17.86
N MET A 34 1.72 24.94 -16.65
CA MET A 34 2.31 24.48 -15.40
C MET A 34 1.67 23.13 -15.01
N GLU A 35 1.58 22.18 -15.93
CA GLU A 35 1.55 20.77 -15.57
C GLU A 35 2.91 20.49 -14.94
N THR A 36 2.94 20.61 -13.62
CA THR A 36 4.10 20.21 -12.83
C THR A 36 4.28 18.73 -13.13
N ASP A 37 5.38 18.36 -13.78
CA ASP A 37 5.73 16.96 -13.98
C ASP A 37 5.66 16.26 -12.61
N VAL A 38 4.68 15.39 -12.44
CA VAL A 38 4.42 14.69 -11.16
C VAL A 38 5.67 14.00 -10.62
N LYS A 39 6.64 13.69 -11.49
CA LYS A 39 7.94 13.11 -11.12
C LYS A 39 8.86 14.10 -10.40
N GLN A 40 8.64 15.40 -10.55
CA GLN A 40 9.41 16.48 -9.89
C GLN A 40 8.89 16.83 -8.50
N ILE A 41 7.85 16.14 -7.99
CA ILE A 41 7.36 16.33 -6.63
C ILE A 41 8.50 16.07 -5.66
N ARG A 42 8.83 17.07 -4.86
CA ARG A 42 9.87 16.97 -3.83
C ARG A 42 9.31 16.29 -2.60
N ILE A 43 9.93 15.19 -2.21
CA ILE A 43 9.46 14.43 -1.04
C ILE A 43 9.59 15.22 0.27
N SER A 44 10.53 16.16 0.33
CA SER A 44 10.70 17.08 1.47
C SER A 44 9.48 17.96 1.76
N ASP A 45 8.64 18.26 0.76
CA ASP A 45 7.43 19.07 0.91
C ASP A 45 6.32 18.31 1.67
N TYR A 46 6.47 17.00 1.80
CA TYR A 46 5.59 16.09 2.52
C TYR A 46 6.21 15.66 3.87
N ASN A 47 6.93 16.60 4.49
CA ASN A 47 7.52 16.42 5.80
C ASN A 47 6.65 17.09 6.88
N TYR A 48 6.60 16.47 8.06
CA TYR A 48 5.97 17.01 9.26
C TYR A 48 6.71 16.49 10.49
N PRO A 49 6.68 17.21 11.63
CA PRO A 49 7.31 16.72 12.85
C PRO A 49 6.49 15.57 13.44
N LEU A 50 7.06 14.36 13.48
CA LEU A 50 6.47 13.20 14.14
C LEU A 50 7.33 12.82 15.36
N PRO A 51 6.96 13.25 16.58
CA PRO A 51 7.65 12.86 17.80
C PRO A 51 7.49 11.36 18.09
N ASP A 52 8.52 10.70 18.65
CA ASP A 52 8.48 9.26 18.93
C ASP A 52 7.36 8.86 19.90
N GLU A 53 6.98 9.74 20.83
CA GLU A 53 5.85 9.55 21.75
C GLU A 53 4.48 9.51 21.08
N LYS A 54 4.35 10.06 19.88
CA LYS A 54 3.12 9.95 19.06
C LYS A 54 3.01 8.64 18.32
N ILE A 55 4.10 7.88 18.18
CA ILE A 55 4.11 6.58 17.50
C ILE A 55 3.60 5.51 18.47
N ALA A 56 2.45 4.92 18.15
CA ALA A 56 1.91 3.83 18.95
C ALA A 56 2.76 2.56 18.80
N LYS A 57 3.49 2.21 19.86
CA LYS A 57 4.37 1.02 19.86
C LYS A 57 3.59 -0.29 20.01
N PHE A 58 2.38 -0.23 20.56
CA PHE A 58 1.49 -1.35 20.82
C PHE A 58 0.04 -0.98 20.49
N PRO A 59 -0.81 -1.96 20.11
CA PRO A 59 -2.23 -1.71 19.93
C PRO A 59 -2.90 -1.40 21.27
N LEU A 60 -4.10 -0.84 21.21
CA LEU A 60 -4.99 -0.76 22.36
C LEU A 60 -5.46 -2.17 22.76
N ALA A 61 -5.86 -2.34 24.02
CA ALA A 61 -6.43 -3.59 24.53
C ALA A 61 -7.68 -3.99 23.71
N LYS A 62 -8.51 -3.02 23.37
CA LYS A 62 -9.57 -3.15 22.38
C LYS A 62 -9.23 -2.26 21.19
N ARG A 63 -8.96 -2.87 20.07
CA ARG A 63 -8.43 -2.19 18.88
C ARG A 63 -9.43 -1.22 18.23
N ASP A 64 -10.72 -1.45 18.41
CA ASP A 64 -11.82 -0.62 17.94
C ASP A 64 -12.15 0.57 18.85
N GLU A 65 -11.48 0.72 19.99
CA GLU A 65 -11.51 1.91 20.83
C GLU A 65 -10.48 2.99 20.37
N SER A 66 -9.77 2.77 19.24
CA SER A 66 -8.92 3.80 18.63
C SER A 66 -9.76 5.01 18.20
N LYS A 67 -9.15 6.20 18.20
CA LYS A 67 -9.82 7.39 17.66
C LYS A 67 -10.02 7.24 16.15
N LEU A 68 -11.07 7.87 15.66
CA LEU A 68 -11.39 8.01 14.25
C LEU A 68 -11.44 9.50 13.90
N LEU A 69 -10.53 9.95 13.02
CA LEU A 69 -10.61 11.27 12.43
C LEU A 69 -11.40 11.20 11.13
N ILE A 70 -12.42 12.02 11.01
CA ILE A 70 -13.30 12.08 9.83
C ILE A 70 -13.03 13.39 9.11
N TYR A 71 -12.54 13.29 7.87
CA TYR A 71 -12.31 14.43 7.01
C TYR A 71 -13.29 14.45 5.85
N ASN A 72 -13.98 15.57 5.68
CA ASN A 72 -14.89 15.78 4.57
C ASN A 72 -14.80 17.22 4.05
N HIS A 73 -14.10 17.41 2.91
CA HIS A 73 -13.97 18.70 2.21
C HIS A 73 -13.63 19.89 3.14
N GLY A 74 -12.56 19.75 3.93
CA GLY A 74 -12.06 20.78 4.86
C GLY A 74 -12.71 20.74 6.24
N LYS A 75 -13.75 19.94 6.47
CA LYS A 75 -14.34 19.73 7.78
C LYS A 75 -13.70 18.52 8.45
N ILE A 76 -13.22 18.69 9.68
CA ILE A 76 -12.67 17.62 10.51
C ILE A 76 -13.60 17.37 11.68
N GLU A 77 -13.90 16.11 11.95
CA GLU A 77 -14.66 15.63 13.10
C GLU A 77 -13.90 14.47 13.76
N GLU A 78 -14.17 14.20 15.03
CA GLU A 78 -13.63 13.06 15.77
C GLU A 78 -14.74 12.12 16.22
N ASP A 79 -14.42 10.83 16.23
CA ASP A 79 -15.24 9.78 16.84
C ASP A 79 -14.32 8.65 17.34
N ILE A 80 -14.89 7.56 17.77
CA ILE A 80 -14.21 6.32 18.09
C ILE A 80 -14.46 5.31 16.96
N PHE A 81 -13.45 4.51 16.62
CA PHE A 81 -13.50 3.64 15.45
C PHE A 81 -14.67 2.66 15.43
N HIS A 82 -15.14 2.18 16.60
CA HIS A 82 -16.30 1.29 16.66
C HIS A 82 -17.59 1.90 16.09
N ASN A 83 -17.67 3.22 15.96
CA ASN A 83 -18.81 3.93 15.38
C ASN A 83 -18.70 4.14 13.86
N ILE A 84 -17.67 3.58 13.19
CA ILE A 84 -17.36 3.87 11.79
C ILE A 84 -18.56 3.65 10.86
N SER A 85 -19.40 2.65 11.11
CA SER A 85 -20.57 2.33 10.28
C SER A 85 -21.55 3.51 10.18
N SER A 86 -21.67 4.34 11.22
CA SER A 86 -22.54 5.51 11.24
C SER A 86 -22.08 6.64 10.31
N HIS A 87 -20.83 6.65 9.92
CA HIS A 87 -20.21 7.65 9.03
C HIS A 87 -20.15 7.20 7.56
N LEU A 88 -20.60 5.99 7.25
CA LEU A 88 -20.53 5.42 5.92
C LEU A 88 -21.90 5.41 5.23
N PRO A 89 -21.96 5.63 3.90
CA PRO A 89 -23.22 5.61 3.17
C PRO A 89 -23.75 4.18 3.03
N LYS A 90 -25.05 3.98 3.26
CA LYS A 90 -25.72 2.70 3.02
C LYS A 90 -25.57 2.28 1.56
N GLY A 91 -25.41 0.98 1.33
CA GLY A 91 -25.22 0.41 0.00
C GLY A 91 -23.84 0.73 -0.59
N ALA A 92 -22.87 1.12 0.24
CA ALA A 92 -21.48 1.18 -0.18
C ALA A 92 -20.83 -0.19 -0.03
N MET A 93 -19.76 -0.41 -0.79
CA MET A 93 -18.91 -1.59 -0.73
C MET A 93 -17.57 -1.25 -0.09
N MET A 94 -17.24 -1.92 1.00
CA MET A 94 -15.96 -1.76 1.69
C MET A 94 -15.02 -2.90 1.29
N VAL A 95 -13.84 -2.56 0.78
CA VAL A 95 -12.87 -3.51 0.22
C VAL A 95 -11.68 -3.66 1.14
N PHE A 96 -11.41 -4.90 1.54
CA PHE A 96 -10.38 -5.28 2.50
C PHE A 96 -9.27 -6.10 1.85
N ASN A 97 -8.03 -5.86 2.24
CA ASN A 97 -6.93 -6.74 1.90
C ASN A 97 -6.85 -7.89 2.90
N ASN A 98 -7.14 -9.12 2.46
CA ASN A 98 -7.27 -10.31 3.30
C ASN A 98 -5.96 -11.07 3.53
N THR A 99 -4.82 -10.47 3.19
CA THR A 99 -3.53 -11.12 3.37
C THR A 99 -3.16 -11.29 4.85
N LYS A 100 -2.49 -12.40 5.15
CA LYS A 100 -1.94 -12.73 6.45
C LYS A 100 -0.43 -12.58 6.45
N VAL A 101 0.10 -11.89 7.46
CA VAL A 101 1.56 -11.70 7.61
C VAL A 101 2.20 -13.03 7.95
N ILE A 102 3.29 -13.34 7.25
CA ILE A 102 4.12 -14.51 7.49
C ILE A 102 5.31 -14.18 8.38
N GLN A 103 5.87 -15.19 9.02
CA GLN A 103 7.08 -15.06 9.82
C GLN A 103 8.31 -15.02 8.90
N ALA A 104 8.46 -13.92 8.16
CA ALA A 104 9.37 -13.77 7.04
C ALA A 104 10.84 -13.54 7.44
N ARG A 105 11.16 -13.45 8.74
CA ARG A 105 12.50 -13.15 9.23
C ARG A 105 13.14 -14.39 9.81
N LEU A 106 14.19 -14.91 9.15
CA LEU A 106 14.91 -16.10 9.54
C LEU A 106 16.30 -15.75 10.07
N HIS A 107 16.67 -16.31 11.21
CA HIS A 107 17.98 -16.11 11.82
C HIS A 107 18.83 -17.38 11.75
N PHE A 108 20.05 -17.25 11.27
CA PHE A 108 21.06 -18.31 11.23
C PHE A 108 22.29 -17.87 12.03
N ARG A 109 22.83 -18.78 12.81
CA ARG A 109 24.08 -18.56 13.55
C ARG A 109 25.21 -19.41 12.94
N LYS A 110 26.28 -18.75 12.54
CA LYS A 110 27.49 -19.44 12.04
C LYS A 110 28.26 -20.06 13.19
N ASP A 111 29.13 -21.03 12.88
CA ASP A 111 30.08 -21.63 13.84
C ASP A 111 30.99 -20.58 14.49
N THR A 112 31.27 -19.48 13.80
CA THR A 112 32.00 -18.32 14.32
C THR A 112 31.20 -17.45 15.30
N GLY A 113 29.93 -17.80 15.58
CA GLY A 113 29.00 -17.05 16.41
C GLY A 113 28.29 -15.89 15.71
N ALA A 114 28.65 -15.56 14.46
CA ALA A 114 28.01 -14.46 13.73
C ALA A 114 26.57 -14.78 13.41
N LEU A 115 25.67 -13.84 13.73
CA LEU A 115 24.25 -13.90 13.38
C LEU A 115 24.05 -13.34 11.98
N ILE A 116 23.39 -14.13 11.12
CA ILE A 116 22.95 -13.74 9.78
C ILE A 116 21.43 -13.72 9.80
N GLU A 117 20.84 -12.60 9.44
CA GLU A 117 19.40 -12.45 9.26
C GLU A 117 19.07 -12.55 7.77
N ILE A 118 18.09 -13.39 7.42
CA ILE A 118 17.54 -13.48 6.07
C ILE A 118 16.08 -13.07 6.15
N PHE A 119 15.74 -11.98 5.47
CA PHE A 119 14.41 -11.43 5.43
C PHE A 119 13.80 -11.68 4.06
N LEU A 120 12.76 -12.51 4.00
CA LEU A 120 12.05 -12.90 2.80
C LEU A 120 11.29 -11.69 2.23
N LEU A 121 11.40 -11.44 0.92
CA LEU A 121 10.69 -10.35 0.25
C LEU A 121 9.57 -10.90 -0.63
N GLU A 122 9.95 -11.72 -1.61
CA GLU A 122 9.05 -12.30 -2.59
C GLU A 122 9.52 -13.68 -3.04
N PRO A 123 8.59 -14.60 -3.37
CA PRO A 123 8.94 -15.93 -3.86
C PRO A 123 9.56 -15.84 -5.26
N HIS A 124 10.56 -16.69 -5.52
CA HIS A 124 11.20 -16.75 -6.83
C HIS A 124 10.93 -18.09 -7.53
N THR A 125 11.18 -19.22 -6.85
CA THR A 125 10.93 -20.54 -7.41
C THR A 125 10.41 -21.50 -6.35
N PRO A 126 9.13 -21.91 -6.46
CA PRO A 126 8.10 -21.43 -7.38
C PRO A 126 7.74 -19.96 -7.10
N ALA A 127 7.27 -19.22 -8.12
CA ALA A 127 6.90 -17.81 -7.99
C ALA A 127 5.50 -17.60 -7.37
N ASP A 128 4.64 -18.60 -7.47
CA ASP A 128 3.30 -18.58 -6.86
C ASP A 128 3.38 -18.80 -5.35
N TYR A 129 2.72 -17.93 -4.57
CA TYR A 129 2.78 -17.96 -3.12
C TYR A 129 2.20 -19.24 -2.51
N GLU A 130 1.10 -19.76 -3.04
CA GLU A 130 0.47 -20.97 -2.52
C GLU A 130 1.36 -22.18 -2.75
N GLN A 131 1.87 -22.35 -3.98
CA GLN A 131 2.81 -23.41 -4.31
C GLN A 131 4.09 -23.30 -3.48
N MET A 132 4.61 -22.06 -3.31
CA MET A 132 5.81 -21.79 -2.51
C MET A 132 5.65 -22.31 -1.07
N PHE A 133 4.53 -22.01 -0.43
CA PHE A 133 4.30 -22.45 0.97
C PHE A 133 4.06 -23.95 1.11
N GLN A 134 3.58 -24.61 0.05
CA GLN A 134 3.36 -26.07 0.03
C GLN A 134 4.62 -26.87 -0.36
N THR A 135 5.66 -26.20 -0.84
CA THR A 135 6.92 -26.87 -1.22
C THR A 135 7.52 -27.63 -0.03
N THR A 136 8.01 -28.86 -0.28
CA THR A 136 8.46 -29.79 0.80
C THR A 136 9.94 -30.15 0.78
N ARG A 137 10.75 -29.61 -0.13
CA ARG A 137 12.19 -29.94 -0.23
C ARG A 137 13.09 -28.75 -0.42
N GLU A 138 12.75 -27.91 -1.38
CA GLU A 138 13.55 -26.73 -1.67
C GLU A 138 12.70 -25.63 -2.30
N CYS A 139 13.12 -24.40 -2.10
CA CYS A 139 12.55 -23.22 -2.73
C CYS A 139 13.58 -22.10 -2.82
N SER A 140 13.28 -21.06 -3.60
CA SER A 140 14.15 -19.89 -3.70
C SER A 140 13.33 -18.60 -3.48
N TRP A 141 13.91 -17.66 -2.74
CA TRP A 141 13.31 -16.38 -2.42
C TRP A 141 14.26 -15.23 -2.73
N LEU A 142 13.71 -14.10 -3.15
CA LEU A 142 14.42 -12.83 -3.08
C LEU A 142 14.37 -12.31 -1.64
N CYS A 143 15.53 -11.95 -1.10
CA CYS A 143 15.70 -11.65 0.32
C CYS A 143 16.55 -10.40 0.54
N ILE A 144 16.34 -9.72 1.66
CA ILE A 144 17.35 -8.83 2.25
C ILE A 144 18.17 -9.66 3.24
N VAL A 145 19.49 -9.44 3.25
CA VAL A 145 20.38 -10.18 4.14
C VAL A 145 21.10 -9.23 5.08
N GLY A 146 20.80 -9.34 6.36
CA GLY A 146 21.53 -8.66 7.42
C GLY A 146 22.89 -9.32 7.67
N ASN A 147 23.92 -8.50 7.89
CA ASN A 147 25.31 -8.95 8.08
C ASN A 147 25.89 -9.76 6.90
N LEU A 148 25.47 -9.50 5.66
CA LEU A 148 25.91 -10.20 4.45
C LEU A 148 27.44 -10.33 4.36
N LYS A 149 28.20 -9.28 4.70
CA LYS A 149 29.68 -9.30 4.73
C LYS A 149 30.26 -10.40 5.63
N LYS A 150 29.53 -10.82 6.65
CA LYS A 150 29.92 -11.91 7.55
C LYS A 150 29.51 -13.28 7.03
N TRP A 151 28.59 -13.36 6.07
CA TRP A 151 28.12 -14.65 5.52
C TRP A 151 29.20 -15.34 4.69
N LYS A 152 29.89 -14.64 3.79
CA LYS A 152 30.95 -15.14 2.92
C LYS A 152 30.55 -16.34 2.03
N GLY A 153 29.27 -16.51 1.70
CA GLY A 153 28.76 -17.53 0.77
C GLY A 153 28.76 -18.99 1.27
N GLN A 154 29.12 -19.24 2.53
CA GLN A 154 29.03 -20.59 3.09
C GLN A 154 27.56 -21.00 3.29
N GLU A 155 27.26 -22.31 3.15
CA GLU A 155 25.95 -22.83 3.51
C GLU A 155 25.65 -22.54 4.98
N LEU A 156 24.49 -21.92 5.25
CA LEU A 156 23.97 -21.73 6.60
C LEU A 156 23.04 -22.89 6.96
N LYS A 157 23.14 -23.36 8.20
CA LYS A 157 22.32 -24.47 8.72
C LYS A 157 21.63 -24.07 10.01
N ARG A 158 20.41 -24.58 10.19
CA ARG A 158 19.69 -24.49 11.46
C ARG A 158 18.79 -25.71 11.63
N GLU A 159 18.95 -26.40 12.74
CA GLU A 159 18.10 -27.53 13.12
C GLU A 159 16.87 -27.04 13.88
N VAL A 160 15.75 -27.69 13.64
CA VAL A 160 14.47 -27.39 14.30
C VAL A 160 13.64 -28.67 14.40
N ASN A 161 12.89 -28.79 15.47
CA ASN A 161 11.89 -29.85 15.62
C ASN A 161 10.53 -29.30 15.16
N ILE A 162 9.97 -29.90 14.12
CA ILE A 162 8.68 -29.52 13.54
C ILE A 162 7.75 -30.71 13.62
N LYS A 163 6.70 -30.60 14.44
CA LYS A 163 5.72 -31.69 14.63
C LYS A 163 6.34 -33.03 14.98
N GLY A 164 7.43 -33.03 15.77
CA GLY A 164 8.16 -34.24 16.17
C GLY A 164 9.21 -34.73 15.17
N ILE A 165 9.40 -34.06 14.05
CA ILE A 165 10.41 -34.35 13.02
C ILE A 165 11.57 -33.36 13.20
N CYS A 166 12.79 -33.88 13.38
CA CYS A 166 13.98 -33.04 13.35
C CYS A 166 14.33 -32.71 11.88
N VAL A 167 14.33 -31.43 11.56
CA VAL A 167 14.59 -30.90 10.22
C VAL A 167 15.80 -29.98 10.25
N THR A 168 16.72 -30.15 9.30
CA THR A 168 17.82 -29.22 9.07
C THR A 168 17.48 -28.32 7.91
N LEU A 169 17.18 -27.05 8.19
CA LEU A 169 17.05 -26.03 7.15
C LEU A 169 18.43 -25.53 6.73
N ARG A 170 18.67 -25.50 5.41
CA ARG A 170 19.89 -24.99 4.78
C ARG A 170 19.54 -23.75 3.95
N ALA A 171 20.38 -22.72 4.02
CA ALA A 171 20.27 -21.54 3.17
C ALA A 171 21.56 -21.31 2.42
N ASN A 172 21.45 -21.19 1.10
CA ASN A 172 22.56 -20.97 0.18
C ASN A 172 22.36 -19.67 -0.59
N TYR A 173 23.40 -18.83 -0.59
CA TYR A 173 23.43 -17.63 -1.42
C TYR A 173 23.61 -18.04 -2.89
N VAL A 174 22.74 -17.56 -3.77
CA VAL A 174 22.81 -17.88 -5.20
C VAL A 174 23.43 -16.72 -5.95
N GLU A 175 22.80 -15.54 -5.93
CA GLU A 175 23.27 -14.36 -6.67
C GLU A 175 22.71 -13.07 -6.08
N GLU A 176 23.27 -11.94 -6.50
CA GLU A 176 22.75 -10.61 -6.24
C GLU A 176 21.70 -10.24 -7.30
N HIS A 177 20.58 -9.70 -6.85
CA HIS A 177 19.46 -9.30 -7.71
C HIS A 177 19.05 -7.87 -7.37
N HIS A 178 19.61 -6.88 -8.05
CA HIS A 178 19.40 -5.44 -7.79
C HIS A 178 19.68 -5.06 -6.33
N THR A 179 18.64 -4.74 -5.56
CA THR A 179 18.72 -4.36 -4.14
C THR A 179 18.47 -5.52 -3.19
N SER A 180 18.30 -6.74 -3.70
CA SER A 180 18.00 -7.97 -2.97
C SER A 180 18.97 -9.07 -3.33
N HIS A 181 18.81 -10.24 -2.71
CA HIS A 181 19.67 -11.40 -2.92
C HIS A 181 18.82 -12.64 -3.13
N LEU A 182 19.14 -13.44 -4.14
CA LEU A 182 18.48 -14.72 -4.36
C LEU A 182 19.08 -15.76 -3.41
N ILE A 183 18.22 -16.29 -2.54
CA ILE A 183 18.59 -17.31 -1.56
C ILE A 183 17.80 -18.59 -1.86
N ARG A 184 18.53 -19.70 -1.97
CA ARG A 184 17.94 -21.03 -2.06
C ARG A 184 17.87 -21.65 -0.68
N PHE A 185 16.68 -22.08 -0.29
CA PHE A 185 16.43 -22.86 0.91
C PHE A 185 16.22 -24.33 0.54
N SER A 186 16.78 -25.24 1.34
CA SER A 186 16.54 -26.68 1.22
C SER A 186 16.49 -27.33 2.59
N TRP A 187 15.75 -28.41 2.72
CA TRP A 187 15.61 -29.14 4.00
C TRP A 187 15.36 -30.61 3.77
N ASP A 188 15.68 -31.38 4.82
CA ASP A 188 15.33 -32.78 4.95
C ASP A 188 13.95 -32.90 5.61
N GLY A 189 13.15 -33.84 5.18
CA GLY A 189 11.82 -34.08 5.73
C GLY A 189 10.68 -33.80 4.73
N ASP A 190 10.40 -34.78 3.89
CA ASP A 190 9.42 -34.72 2.79
C ASP A 190 7.98 -34.37 3.23
N LYS A 191 7.69 -34.42 4.54
CA LYS A 191 6.36 -34.12 5.11
C LYS A 191 6.26 -32.71 5.71
N VAL A 192 7.34 -31.94 5.65
CA VAL A 192 7.41 -30.60 6.22
C VAL A 192 7.39 -29.60 5.09
N SER A 193 6.38 -28.75 5.06
CA SER A 193 6.26 -27.67 4.06
C SER A 193 7.11 -26.46 4.45
N PHE A 194 7.38 -25.58 3.50
CA PHE A 194 8.06 -24.31 3.78
C PHE A 194 7.25 -23.43 4.75
N ALA A 195 5.92 -23.50 4.68
CA ALA A 195 5.05 -22.83 5.65
C ALA A 195 5.27 -23.33 7.08
N ASP A 196 5.43 -24.65 7.27
CA ASP A 196 5.74 -25.23 8.59
C ASP A 196 7.10 -24.75 9.13
N ILE A 197 8.09 -24.62 8.25
CA ILE A 197 9.42 -24.07 8.59
C ILE A 197 9.31 -22.64 9.07
N LEU A 198 8.62 -21.76 8.30
CA LEU A 198 8.45 -20.36 8.68
C LEU A 198 7.70 -20.23 10.01
N GLU A 199 6.68 -21.06 10.25
CA GLU A 199 5.92 -21.03 11.48
C GLU A 199 6.77 -21.45 12.71
N ALA A 200 7.70 -22.39 12.52
CA ALA A 200 8.54 -22.90 13.59
C ALA A 200 9.80 -22.08 13.86
N MET A 201 10.39 -21.47 12.83
CA MET A 201 11.71 -20.83 12.90
C MET A 201 11.70 -19.34 12.66
N GLY A 202 10.66 -18.84 11.97
CA GLY A 202 10.59 -17.44 11.55
C GLY A 202 10.11 -16.53 12.68
N GLU A 203 10.47 -15.27 12.55
CA GLU A 203 9.93 -14.19 13.36
C GLU A 203 9.02 -13.31 12.50
N LEU A 204 7.95 -12.82 13.10
CA LEU A 204 7.05 -11.89 12.44
C LEU A 204 7.77 -10.55 12.25
N PRO A 205 7.83 -10.02 11.02
CA PRO A 205 8.45 -8.73 10.78
C PRO A 205 7.49 -7.61 11.22
N ILE A 206 7.85 -6.90 12.29
CA ILE A 206 7.17 -5.66 12.65
C ILE A 206 7.88 -4.45 12.03
N PRO A 207 7.17 -3.34 11.78
CA PRO A 207 7.77 -2.15 11.20
C PRO A 207 8.94 -1.59 12.03
N PRO A 208 10.05 -1.18 11.40
CA PRO A 208 11.24 -0.67 12.11
C PRO A 208 10.96 0.55 12.99
N TYR A 209 10.01 1.41 12.61
CA TYR A 209 9.67 2.62 13.37
C TYR A 209 9.02 2.33 14.73
N LEU A 210 8.56 1.10 14.98
CA LEU A 210 8.09 0.68 16.30
C LEU A 210 9.25 0.66 17.31
N ASN A 211 10.50 0.58 16.83
CA ASN A 211 11.72 0.66 17.63
C ASN A 211 11.69 -0.24 18.87
N ARG A 212 11.25 -1.46 18.69
CA ARG A 212 11.21 -2.55 19.69
C ARG A 212 11.39 -3.90 19.03
N GLU A 213 11.71 -4.89 19.82
CA GLU A 213 11.75 -6.28 19.36
C GLU A 213 10.33 -6.84 19.17
N THR A 214 10.22 -7.84 18.28
CA THR A 214 8.98 -8.60 18.08
C THR A 214 8.65 -9.40 19.34
N GLN A 215 7.39 -9.39 19.73
CA GLN A 215 6.85 -10.17 20.84
C GLN A 215 5.94 -11.29 20.34
N GLU A 216 5.73 -12.32 21.15
CA GLU A 216 4.82 -13.42 20.79
C GLU A 216 3.39 -12.92 20.52
N SER A 217 2.95 -11.90 21.24
CA SER A 217 1.66 -11.25 21.02
C SER A 217 1.50 -10.64 19.62
N ASP A 218 2.61 -10.22 18.97
CA ASP A 218 2.54 -9.62 17.63
C ASP A 218 2.03 -10.63 16.58
N LYS A 219 2.22 -11.92 16.78
CA LYS A 219 1.67 -12.97 15.91
C LYS A 219 0.15 -12.89 15.78
N THR A 220 -0.52 -12.33 16.78
CA THR A 220 -1.98 -12.12 16.79
C THR A 220 -2.35 -10.66 16.58
N THR A 221 -1.63 -9.74 17.24
CA THR A 221 -2.01 -8.32 17.21
C THR A 221 -1.61 -7.60 15.94
N TYR A 222 -0.57 -8.07 15.21
CA TYR A 222 -0.17 -7.55 13.91
C TYR A 222 -0.83 -8.33 12.75
N GLN A 223 -2.09 -8.75 12.96
CA GLN A 223 -2.94 -9.41 11.99
C GLN A 223 -4.34 -8.78 12.03
N THR A 224 -5.00 -8.72 10.88
CA THR A 224 -6.41 -8.36 10.82
C THR A 224 -7.29 -9.56 11.19
N VAL A 225 -8.50 -9.30 11.72
CA VAL A 225 -9.45 -10.37 12.09
C VAL A 225 -9.95 -11.17 10.87
N TYR A 226 -9.87 -10.58 9.69
CA TYR A 226 -10.28 -11.17 8.41
C TYR A 226 -9.11 -11.70 7.58
N SER A 227 -7.87 -11.73 8.10
CA SER A 227 -6.71 -12.23 7.36
C SER A 227 -6.80 -13.73 7.10
N LYS A 228 -6.65 -14.15 5.84
CA LYS A 228 -6.80 -15.54 5.40
C LYS A 228 -5.59 -16.04 4.60
N ILE A 229 -5.15 -15.27 3.63
CA ILE A 229 -4.17 -15.68 2.62
C ILE A 229 -2.75 -15.34 3.09
N LYS A 230 -1.96 -16.35 3.44
CA LYS A 230 -0.55 -16.18 3.86
C LYS A 230 0.28 -15.62 2.70
N GLY A 231 1.23 -14.72 2.97
CA GLY A 231 2.19 -14.24 1.97
C GLY A 231 2.63 -12.80 2.13
N SER A 232 1.95 -12.00 2.92
CA SER A 232 2.37 -10.62 3.20
C SER A 232 3.52 -10.57 4.21
N VAL A 233 4.40 -9.61 4.01
CA VAL A 233 5.49 -9.27 4.94
C VAL A 233 5.07 -8.14 5.89
N ALA A 234 4.08 -7.34 5.50
CA ALA A 234 3.50 -6.31 6.34
C ALA A 234 1.97 -6.46 6.42
N ALA A 235 1.40 -6.14 7.57
CA ALA A 235 -0.06 -6.14 7.74
C ALA A 235 -0.70 -4.96 6.99
N PRO A 236 -1.92 -5.12 6.45
CA PRO A 236 -2.75 -3.99 6.01
C PRO A 236 -3.26 -3.24 7.26
N THR A 237 -2.45 -2.31 7.76
CA THR A 237 -2.56 -1.77 9.13
C THR A 237 -3.84 -1.01 9.40
N ALA A 238 -4.46 -0.39 8.38
CA ALA A 238 -5.79 0.20 8.52
C ALA A 238 -6.87 -0.82 8.90
N GLY A 239 -6.65 -2.10 8.58
CA GLY A 239 -7.52 -3.20 8.98
C GLY A 239 -7.36 -3.65 10.44
N LEU A 240 -6.31 -3.20 11.13
CA LEU A 240 -6.06 -3.61 12.51
C LEU A 240 -7.09 -3.05 13.51
N HIS A 241 -7.81 -2.00 13.15
CA HIS A 241 -8.86 -1.41 13.97
C HIS A 241 -10.14 -2.24 14.02
N PHE A 242 -10.38 -3.05 12.98
CA PHE A 242 -11.61 -3.83 12.86
C PHE A 242 -11.63 -5.00 13.86
N THR A 243 -12.82 -5.21 14.42
CA THR A 243 -13.19 -6.36 15.24
C THR A 243 -14.38 -7.07 14.61
N ASP A 244 -14.68 -8.30 15.03
CA ASP A 244 -15.88 -9.02 14.56
C ASP A 244 -17.17 -8.23 14.86
N SER A 245 -17.19 -7.47 15.97
CA SER A 245 -18.31 -6.58 16.32
C SER A 245 -18.49 -5.46 15.30
N VAL A 246 -17.40 -4.76 14.92
CA VAL A 246 -17.44 -3.70 13.91
C VAL A 246 -17.86 -4.25 12.56
N LEU A 247 -17.34 -5.42 12.17
CA LEU A 247 -17.72 -6.07 10.91
C LEU A 247 -19.20 -6.44 10.88
N SER A 248 -19.75 -6.95 11.99
CA SER A 248 -21.18 -7.25 12.12
C SER A 248 -22.04 -5.98 12.09
N ASP A 249 -21.54 -4.89 12.66
CA ASP A 249 -22.23 -3.60 12.64
C ASP A 249 -22.27 -3.00 11.22
N LEU A 250 -21.22 -3.13 10.43
CA LEU A 250 -21.22 -2.77 9.01
C LEU A 250 -22.30 -3.53 8.23
N ASP A 251 -22.40 -4.86 8.42
CA ASP A 251 -23.44 -5.68 7.80
C ASP A 251 -24.84 -5.21 8.16
N ASN A 252 -25.09 -4.90 9.46
CA ASN A 252 -26.36 -4.38 9.96
C ASN A 252 -26.72 -3.01 9.38
N HIS A 253 -25.73 -2.19 9.03
CA HIS A 253 -25.93 -0.89 8.38
C HIS A 253 -26.09 -0.99 6.85
N GLY A 254 -26.03 -2.22 6.28
CA GLY A 254 -26.17 -2.45 4.85
C GLY A 254 -24.97 -1.98 4.05
N ILE A 255 -23.77 -2.19 4.58
CA ILE A 255 -22.50 -1.96 3.92
C ILE A 255 -21.95 -3.31 3.48
N ASP A 256 -21.80 -3.50 2.18
CA ASP A 256 -21.25 -4.72 1.61
C ASP A 256 -19.74 -4.80 1.89
N ARG A 257 -19.25 -6.02 2.10
CA ARG A 257 -17.83 -6.29 2.35
C ARG A 257 -17.26 -7.21 1.29
N GLU A 258 -16.21 -6.75 0.62
CA GLU A 258 -15.48 -7.51 -0.38
C GLU A 258 -14.01 -7.65 0.00
N GLU A 259 -13.39 -8.71 -0.47
CA GLU A 259 -12.00 -9.01 -0.18
C GLU A 259 -11.16 -9.02 -1.46
N ILE A 260 -9.97 -8.46 -1.36
CA ILE A 260 -8.90 -8.57 -2.34
C ILE A 260 -7.68 -9.18 -1.69
N THR A 261 -6.78 -9.73 -2.48
CA THR A 261 -5.48 -10.18 -1.99
C THR A 261 -4.39 -9.33 -2.65
N LEU A 262 -3.61 -8.60 -1.86
CA LEU A 262 -2.38 -7.97 -2.29
C LEU A 262 -1.29 -8.35 -1.31
N HIS A 263 -0.26 -9.05 -1.81
CA HIS A 263 0.88 -9.45 -1.00
C HIS A 263 1.83 -8.27 -0.80
N VAL A 264 1.75 -7.67 0.40
CA VAL A 264 2.57 -6.50 0.75
C VAL A 264 4.01 -6.91 0.95
N GLY A 265 4.90 -6.39 0.12
CA GLY A 265 6.33 -6.60 0.22
C GLY A 265 7.00 -5.74 1.30
N ALA A 266 8.25 -6.07 1.65
CA ALA A 266 9.04 -5.31 2.64
C ALA A 266 9.42 -3.89 2.17
N GLY A 267 9.19 -3.58 0.90
CA GLY A 267 9.39 -2.24 0.34
C GLY A 267 8.59 -1.15 1.07
N THR A 268 7.43 -1.50 1.60
CA THR A 268 6.56 -0.61 2.38
C THR A 268 7.25 -0.02 3.62
N PHE A 269 8.29 -0.68 4.14
CA PHE A 269 9.06 -0.19 5.29
C PHE A 269 10.24 0.71 4.90
N LYS A 270 10.55 0.85 3.61
CA LYS A 270 11.68 1.67 3.16
C LYS A 270 11.22 3.12 2.97
N PRO A 271 11.91 4.09 3.57
CA PRO A 271 11.64 5.50 3.29
C PRO A 271 12.05 5.84 1.85
N VAL A 272 11.42 6.84 1.27
CA VAL A 272 11.86 7.44 0.01
C VAL A 272 13.22 8.08 0.23
N LYS A 273 14.20 7.74 -0.60
CA LYS A 273 15.59 8.25 -0.47
C LYS A 273 15.93 9.30 -1.52
N SER A 274 15.17 9.35 -2.61
CA SER A 274 15.36 10.35 -3.67
C SER A 274 14.84 11.71 -3.22
N GLU A 275 15.41 12.79 -3.73
CA GLU A 275 14.93 14.16 -3.49
C GLU A 275 13.58 14.38 -4.17
N GLU A 276 13.47 13.93 -5.42
CA GLU A 276 12.24 13.94 -6.21
C GLU A 276 11.65 12.53 -6.29
N ILE A 277 10.33 12.45 -6.33
CA ILE A 277 9.63 11.16 -6.34
C ILE A 277 9.89 10.36 -7.62
N GLY A 278 10.25 11.02 -8.71
CA GLY A 278 10.62 10.38 -9.97
C GLY A 278 11.82 9.46 -9.87
N GLY A 279 12.71 9.70 -8.90
CA GLY A 279 13.86 8.84 -8.61
C GLY A 279 13.58 7.68 -7.64
N HIS A 280 12.33 7.48 -7.22
CA HIS A 280 11.92 6.39 -6.35
C HIS A 280 11.32 5.24 -7.15
N ASP A 281 11.84 4.03 -6.93
CA ASP A 281 11.30 2.82 -7.55
C ASP A 281 10.33 2.12 -6.59
N MET A 282 9.08 1.97 -7.03
CA MET A 282 8.09 1.15 -6.34
C MET A 282 8.37 -0.34 -6.57
N HIS A 283 8.20 -1.13 -5.53
CA HIS A 283 8.22 -2.59 -5.68
C HIS A 283 6.96 -3.08 -6.37
N SER A 284 7.11 -4.12 -7.18
CA SER A 284 5.98 -4.86 -7.75
C SER A 284 5.28 -5.63 -6.64
N GLU A 285 3.96 -5.56 -6.59
CA GLU A 285 3.12 -6.30 -5.65
C GLU A 285 2.13 -7.17 -6.43
N PHE A 286 2.01 -8.42 -6.02
CA PHE A 286 1.13 -9.39 -6.64
C PHE A 286 -0.29 -9.26 -6.09
N ILE A 287 -1.25 -9.22 -7.01
CA ILE A 287 -2.67 -8.99 -6.73
C ILE A 287 -3.51 -10.16 -7.25
N CYS A 288 -4.53 -10.51 -6.48
CA CYS A 288 -5.55 -11.47 -6.82
C CYS A 288 -6.93 -10.87 -6.48
N VAL A 289 -7.83 -10.83 -7.47
CA VAL A 289 -9.18 -10.27 -7.31
C VAL A 289 -10.21 -11.27 -7.84
N HIS A 290 -11.25 -11.53 -7.06
CA HIS A 290 -12.35 -12.39 -7.46
C HIS A 290 -13.32 -11.64 -8.36
N ARG A 291 -13.95 -12.40 -9.28
CA ARG A 291 -14.96 -11.88 -10.18
C ARG A 291 -16.13 -11.19 -9.45
N SER A 292 -16.58 -11.76 -8.33
CA SER A 292 -17.67 -11.21 -7.52
C SER A 292 -17.41 -9.77 -7.06
N THR A 293 -16.15 -9.46 -6.71
CA THR A 293 -15.74 -8.11 -6.29
C THR A 293 -15.89 -7.09 -7.44
N LEU A 294 -15.66 -7.53 -8.69
CA LEU A 294 -15.75 -6.67 -9.87
C LEU A 294 -17.18 -6.47 -10.37
N GLU A 295 -18.08 -7.40 -10.06
CA GLU A 295 -19.50 -7.34 -10.46
C GLU A 295 -20.33 -6.37 -9.60
N ASN A 296 -19.79 -5.90 -8.50
CA ASN A 296 -20.45 -4.98 -7.57
C ASN A 296 -20.29 -3.52 -8.01
N ASP A 297 -21.39 -2.86 -8.38
CA ASP A 297 -21.41 -1.46 -8.87
C ASP A 297 -21.73 -0.46 -7.75
N CYS A 298 -21.19 -0.65 -6.57
CA CYS A 298 -21.41 0.21 -5.42
C CYS A 298 -20.33 1.28 -5.25
N LYS A 299 -20.61 2.29 -4.41
CA LYS A 299 -19.58 3.24 -3.96
C LYS A 299 -18.50 2.50 -3.21
N THR A 300 -17.28 2.53 -3.75
CA THR A 300 -16.15 1.77 -3.23
C THR A 300 -15.42 2.54 -2.13
N ILE A 301 -15.31 1.91 -0.97
CA ILE A 301 -14.55 2.37 0.20
C ILE A 301 -13.31 1.47 0.31
N ALA A 302 -12.13 2.04 0.20
CA ALA A 302 -10.90 1.28 0.37
C ALA A 302 -10.45 1.25 1.84
N VAL A 303 -10.15 0.07 2.37
CA VAL A 303 -9.54 -0.07 3.70
C VAL A 303 -8.03 -0.25 3.52
N GLY A 304 -7.30 0.82 3.81
CA GLY A 304 -5.85 0.91 3.66
C GLY A 304 -5.38 1.29 2.26
N THR A 305 -4.18 1.84 2.22
CA THR A 305 -3.52 2.27 0.98
C THR A 305 -3.22 1.12 0.02
N THR A 306 -3.07 -0.10 0.52
CA THR A 306 -2.92 -1.32 -0.29
C THR A 306 -4.19 -1.61 -1.08
N SER A 307 -5.36 -1.50 -0.45
CA SER A 307 -6.66 -1.65 -1.14
C SER A 307 -6.86 -0.55 -2.18
N VAL A 308 -6.48 0.70 -1.86
CA VAL A 308 -6.50 1.80 -2.85
C VAL A 308 -5.69 1.44 -4.08
N ARG A 309 -4.43 1.04 -3.90
CA ARG A 309 -3.53 0.72 -5.02
C ARG A 309 -4.07 -0.44 -5.86
N THR A 310 -4.64 -1.45 -5.23
CA THR A 310 -5.28 -2.56 -5.95
C THR A 310 -6.46 -2.07 -6.78
N ILE A 311 -7.41 -1.36 -6.15
CA ILE A 311 -8.65 -0.94 -6.79
C ILE A 311 -8.38 0.03 -7.94
N GLU A 312 -7.48 1.00 -7.74
CA GLU A 312 -7.10 1.94 -8.79
C GLU A 312 -6.32 1.26 -9.92
N SER A 313 -5.51 0.23 -9.62
CA SER A 313 -4.84 -0.58 -10.64
C SER A 313 -5.81 -1.34 -11.55
N LEU A 314 -7.00 -1.71 -11.06
CA LEU A 314 -8.03 -2.36 -11.88
C LEU A 314 -8.49 -1.48 -13.04
N TYR A 315 -8.55 -0.17 -12.84
CA TYR A 315 -8.88 0.75 -13.94
C TYR A 315 -7.87 0.63 -15.10
N TYR A 316 -6.58 0.66 -14.79
CA TYR A 316 -5.51 0.58 -15.81
C TYR A 316 -5.40 -0.82 -16.41
N LEU A 317 -5.64 -1.86 -15.62
CA LEU A 317 -5.77 -3.22 -16.12
C LEU A 317 -6.91 -3.32 -17.14
N GLY A 318 -8.04 -2.70 -16.85
CA GLY A 318 -9.18 -2.62 -17.78
C GLY A 318 -8.83 -1.90 -19.07
N LEU A 319 -8.05 -0.81 -19.04
CA LEU A 319 -7.57 -0.14 -20.24
C LEU A 319 -6.71 -1.07 -21.11
N LYS A 320 -5.77 -1.82 -20.51
CA LYS A 320 -4.92 -2.79 -21.21
C LYS A 320 -5.76 -3.89 -21.87
N LEU A 321 -6.68 -4.47 -21.14
CA LEU A 321 -7.53 -5.56 -21.62
C LEU A 321 -8.57 -5.08 -22.66
N HIS A 322 -8.97 -3.81 -22.60
CA HIS A 322 -9.78 -3.21 -23.65
C HIS A 322 -8.99 -3.05 -24.97
N ALA A 323 -7.71 -2.68 -24.86
CA ALA A 323 -6.83 -2.50 -26.02
C ALA A 323 -6.38 -3.84 -26.63
N ASP A 324 -6.07 -4.83 -25.78
CA ASP A 324 -5.65 -6.19 -26.21
C ASP A 324 -6.28 -7.25 -25.31
N LYS A 325 -7.26 -7.99 -25.87
CA LYS A 325 -8.00 -9.04 -25.17
C LYS A 325 -7.24 -10.38 -25.09
N GLU A 326 -6.12 -10.50 -25.79
CA GLU A 326 -5.36 -11.75 -25.87
C GLU A 326 -4.10 -11.76 -24.99
N ILE A 327 -3.86 -10.70 -24.22
CA ILE A 327 -2.72 -10.65 -23.27
C ILE A 327 -2.75 -11.89 -22.38
N GLU A 328 -1.60 -12.56 -22.25
CA GLU A 328 -1.42 -13.66 -21.32
C GLU A 328 -1.47 -13.16 -19.88
N GLU A 329 -2.14 -13.88 -19.00
CA GLU A 329 -2.28 -13.49 -17.58
C GLU A 329 -0.93 -13.21 -16.90
N SER A 330 0.11 -13.98 -17.21
CA SER A 330 1.47 -13.80 -16.71
C SER A 330 2.13 -12.46 -17.09
N LYS A 331 1.57 -11.74 -18.06
CA LYS A 331 2.05 -10.43 -18.54
C LYS A 331 1.19 -9.26 -18.04
N LEU A 332 0.15 -9.55 -17.25
CA LEU A 332 -0.70 -8.50 -16.67
C LEU A 332 0.05 -7.78 -15.56
N HIS A 333 0.51 -6.58 -15.89
CA HIS A 333 1.29 -5.73 -15.00
C HIS A 333 0.92 -4.26 -15.20
N ILE A 334 0.87 -3.51 -14.10
CA ILE A 334 0.66 -2.05 -14.11
C ILE A 334 1.97 -1.39 -13.70
N GLU A 335 2.53 -0.63 -14.63
CA GLU A 335 3.77 0.11 -14.44
C GLU A 335 3.60 1.28 -13.47
N GLN A 336 4.69 1.68 -12.81
CA GLN A 336 4.68 2.70 -11.77
C GLN A 336 4.05 4.03 -12.22
N TRP A 337 4.43 4.51 -13.40
CA TRP A 337 4.02 5.82 -13.94
C TRP A 337 2.94 5.73 -14.99
N GLU A 338 2.43 4.54 -15.25
CA GLU A 338 1.36 4.32 -16.22
C GLU A 338 0.14 5.23 -16.03
N PRO A 339 -0.31 5.54 -14.80
CA PRO A 339 -1.45 6.43 -14.58
C PRO A 339 -1.29 7.85 -15.12
N TYR A 340 -0.07 8.28 -15.37
CA TYR A 340 0.28 9.64 -15.78
C TYR A 340 0.65 9.73 -17.25
N ASP A 341 0.45 8.66 -18.04
CA ASP A 341 0.61 8.69 -19.49
C ASP A 341 -0.61 9.36 -20.13
N GLU A 342 -0.40 10.53 -20.70
CA GLU A 342 -1.44 11.32 -21.36
C GLU A 342 -2.02 10.67 -22.62
N ASN A 343 -1.30 9.71 -23.21
CA ASN A 343 -1.72 9.03 -24.44
C ASN A 343 -2.66 7.86 -24.17
N GLN A 344 -2.96 7.53 -22.90
CA GLN A 344 -3.86 6.44 -22.59
C GLN A 344 -5.30 6.73 -22.99
N PRO A 345 -6.05 5.72 -23.45
CA PRO A 345 -7.48 5.85 -23.72
C PRO A 345 -8.21 6.20 -22.42
N LYS A 346 -9.20 7.10 -22.53
CA LYS A 346 -10.04 7.47 -21.38
C LYS A 346 -11.35 6.70 -21.45
N LEU A 347 -11.47 5.65 -20.65
CA LEU A 347 -12.72 4.92 -20.45
C LEU A 347 -13.43 5.42 -19.18
N LYS A 348 -14.75 5.20 -19.11
CA LYS A 348 -15.44 5.28 -17.84
C LYS A 348 -14.97 4.12 -16.94
N PRO A 349 -14.94 4.30 -15.61
CA PRO A 349 -14.52 3.22 -14.70
C PRO A 349 -15.25 1.91 -14.95
N GLN A 350 -16.56 1.95 -15.16
CA GLN A 350 -17.37 0.76 -15.43
C GLN A 350 -16.99 0.08 -16.76
N GLU A 351 -16.61 0.83 -17.79
CA GLU A 351 -16.16 0.26 -19.08
C GLU A 351 -14.83 -0.48 -18.90
N ALA A 352 -13.92 0.06 -18.08
CA ALA A 352 -12.67 -0.61 -17.73
C ALA A 352 -12.92 -1.92 -16.95
N ILE A 353 -13.81 -1.88 -15.93
CA ILE A 353 -14.17 -3.09 -15.18
C ILE A 353 -14.84 -4.13 -16.07
N ASN A 354 -15.73 -3.72 -16.99
CA ASN A 354 -16.37 -4.63 -17.93
C ASN A 354 -15.36 -5.31 -18.85
N ALA A 355 -14.29 -4.60 -19.26
CA ALA A 355 -13.22 -5.21 -20.07
C ALA A 355 -12.50 -6.35 -19.31
N ILE A 356 -12.30 -6.20 -17.99
CA ILE A 356 -11.75 -7.26 -17.13
C ILE A 356 -12.73 -8.43 -17.05
N LEU A 357 -14.01 -8.16 -16.82
CA LEU A 357 -15.04 -9.21 -16.73
C LEU A 357 -15.20 -10.00 -18.03
N ASP A 358 -15.11 -9.31 -19.18
CA ASP A 358 -15.11 -9.93 -20.51
C ASP A 358 -13.91 -10.85 -20.69
N TYR A 359 -12.71 -10.38 -20.33
CA TYR A 359 -11.48 -11.18 -20.36
C TYR A 359 -11.61 -12.43 -19.48
N MET A 360 -12.06 -12.27 -18.23
CA MET A 360 -12.27 -13.40 -17.31
C MET A 360 -13.28 -14.40 -17.87
N SER A 361 -14.33 -13.93 -18.54
CA SER A 361 -15.34 -14.78 -19.17
C SER A 361 -14.75 -15.57 -20.35
N ALA A 362 -13.97 -14.92 -21.22
CA ALA A 362 -13.32 -15.55 -22.36
C ALA A 362 -12.31 -16.62 -21.91
N LYS A 363 -11.53 -16.34 -20.86
CA LYS A 363 -10.55 -17.28 -20.29
C LYS A 363 -11.18 -18.30 -19.32
N ARG A 364 -12.47 -18.17 -18.97
CA ARG A 364 -13.22 -19.03 -18.02
C ARG A 364 -12.57 -19.09 -16.63
N ILE A 365 -12.11 -17.94 -16.15
CA ILE A 365 -11.50 -17.80 -14.82
C ILE A 365 -12.45 -17.04 -13.87
N SER A 366 -12.47 -17.45 -12.60
CA SER A 366 -13.23 -16.79 -11.53
C SER A 366 -12.41 -15.79 -10.73
N THR A 367 -11.10 -15.80 -10.94
CA THR A 367 -10.12 -14.95 -10.25
C THR A 367 -9.12 -14.46 -11.27
N ILE A 368 -8.77 -13.17 -11.21
CA ILE A 368 -7.72 -12.58 -12.05
C ILE A 368 -6.48 -12.29 -11.19
N HIS A 369 -5.31 -12.62 -11.76
CA HIS A 369 -4.02 -12.39 -11.15
C HIS A 369 -3.24 -11.38 -12.00
N PHE A 370 -2.63 -10.42 -11.35
CA PHE A 370 -1.77 -9.43 -12.00
C PHE A 370 -0.81 -8.81 -10.98
N SER A 371 0.10 -7.99 -11.44
CA SER A 371 1.00 -7.27 -10.55
C SER A 371 0.91 -5.76 -10.77
N THR A 372 1.29 -4.99 -9.75
CA THR A 372 1.28 -3.54 -9.83
C THR A 372 2.51 -2.93 -9.16
N GLN A 373 3.04 -1.90 -9.81
CA GLN A 373 3.99 -0.94 -9.24
C GLN A 373 3.36 0.45 -9.08
N ILE A 374 2.04 0.58 -9.28
CA ILE A 374 1.35 1.87 -9.32
C ILE A 374 1.80 2.77 -8.16
N ILE A 375 2.16 4.01 -8.49
CA ILE A 375 2.38 5.08 -7.53
C ILE A 375 1.24 6.10 -7.65
N ILE A 376 0.71 6.52 -6.51
CA ILE A 376 -0.34 7.54 -6.45
C ILE A 376 0.24 8.76 -5.74
N VAL A 377 0.31 9.88 -6.46
CA VAL A 377 0.89 11.14 -5.99
C VAL A 377 -0.06 12.30 -6.28
N PRO A 378 0.09 13.46 -5.65
CA PRO A 378 -0.69 14.65 -5.96
C PRO A 378 -0.77 14.94 -7.47
N GLY A 379 -1.98 15.24 -7.94
CA GLY A 379 -2.30 15.31 -9.38
C GLY A 379 -2.95 14.04 -9.93
N TYR A 380 -2.99 12.94 -9.16
CA TYR A 380 -3.74 11.74 -9.53
C TYR A 380 -5.25 11.97 -9.40
N ASP A 381 -5.99 11.61 -10.44
CA ASP A 381 -7.46 11.62 -10.45
C ASP A 381 -8.00 10.21 -10.14
N TYR A 382 -8.60 10.04 -8.96
CA TYR A 382 -9.14 8.77 -8.49
C TYR A 382 -10.30 8.28 -9.36
N LYS A 383 -10.18 7.08 -9.92
CA LYS A 383 -11.15 6.51 -10.86
C LYS A 383 -12.27 5.76 -10.14
N ILE A 384 -11.92 4.86 -9.23
CA ILE A 384 -12.86 3.93 -8.61
C ILE A 384 -13.08 4.24 -7.13
N VAL A 385 -12.02 4.48 -6.36
CA VAL A 385 -12.11 4.71 -4.91
C VAL A 385 -12.82 6.04 -4.62
N LYS A 386 -13.85 6.00 -3.78
CA LYS A 386 -14.63 7.18 -3.38
C LYS A 386 -14.47 7.57 -1.91
N MET A 387 -14.08 6.63 -1.06
CA MET A 387 -13.77 6.86 0.35
C MET A 387 -12.56 6.01 0.74
N LEU A 388 -11.82 6.48 1.73
CA LEU A 388 -10.62 5.84 2.23
C LEU A 388 -10.67 5.75 3.75
N VAL A 389 -10.40 4.56 4.29
CA VAL A 389 -10.10 4.34 5.71
C VAL A 389 -8.63 4.00 5.83
N THR A 390 -7.86 4.79 6.58
CA THR A 390 -6.41 4.62 6.65
C THR A 390 -5.85 4.98 8.03
N ASN A 391 -4.55 4.75 8.24
CA ASN A 391 -3.80 5.26 9.39
C ASN A 391 -3.10 6.58 9.04
N PHE A 392 -2.55 7.26 10.04
CA PHE A 392 -1.58 8.33 9.81
C PHE A 392 -0.23 7.73 9.40
N HIS A 393 0.34 8.24 8.31
CA HIS A 393 1.54 7.69 7.67
C HIS A 393 2.79 8.48 8.06
N GLN A 394 3.97 7.85 7.87
CA GLN A 394 5.26 8.50 8.11
C GLN A 394 5.46 9.75 7.24
N PRO A 395 6.18 10.77 7.75
CA PRO A 395 6.65 11.87 6.92
C PRO A 395 7.52 11.33 5.77
N GLN A 396 7.51 12.04 4.65
CA GLN A 396 8.32 11.73 3.45
C GLN A 396 8.09 10.31 2.92
N SER A 397 6.85 9.81 2.98
CA SER A 397 6.46 8.48 2.48
C SER A 397 5.55 8.56 1.26
N THR A 398 5.62 7.55 0.39
CA THR A 398 4.69 7.40 -0.74
C THR A 398 3.23 7.27 -0.29
N LEU A 399 3.01 6.77 0.93
CA LEU A 399 1.67 6.63 1.49
C LEU A 399 1.06 8.00 1.85
N LEU A 400 1.89 8.93 2.35
CA LEU A 400 1.44 10.31 2.59
C LEU A 400 1.14 11.04 1.28
N LEU A 401 1.89 10.78 0.20
CA LEU A 401 1.59 11.31 -1.14
C LEU A 401 0.23 10.81 -1.65
N LEU A 402 -0.08 9.53 -1.45
CA LEU A 402 -1.37 8.93 -1.81
C LEU A 402 -2.52 9.61 -1.05
N VAL A 403 -2.38 9.79 0.27
CA VAL A 403 -3.39 10.50 1.08
C VAL A 403 -3.52 11.95 0.61
N SER A 404 -2.40 12.63 0.36
CA SER A 404 -2.41 14.01 -0.14
C SER A 404 -3.15 14.12 -1.47
N ALA A 405 -2.95 13.16 -2.40
CA ALA A 405 -3.69 13.08 -3.65
C ALA A 405 -5.20 12.92 -3.40
N PHE A 406 -5.57 12.06 -2.42
CA PHE A 406 -6.96 11.77 -2.11
C PHE A 406 -7.72 12.98 -1.55
N VAL A 407 -7.05 13.80 -0.72
CA VAL A 407 -7.64 15.00 -0.10
C VAL A 407 -7.32 16.28 -0.85
N ASN A 408 -6.94 16.21 -2.13
CA ASN A 408 -6.60 17.36 -2.99
C ASN A 408 -5.57 18.32 -2.35
N GLY A 409 -4.56 17.77 -1.69
CA GLY A 409 -3.46 18.52 -1.07
C GLY A 409 -3.69 18.97 0.37
N ASP A 410 -4.87 18.79 0.95
CA ASP A 410 -5.21 19.26 2.31
C ASP A 410 -4.72 18.32 3.43
N TRP A 411 -3.74 17.46 3.12
CA TRP A 411 -3.18 16.52 4.09
C TRP A 411 -2.61 17.21 5.34
N LYS A 412 -2.05 18.42 5.13
CA LYS A 412 -1.34 19.13 6.22
C LYS A 412 -2.30 19.57 7.34
N SER A 413 -3.48 20.09 6.98
CA SER A 413 -4.49 20.47 7.99
C SER A 413 -4.97 19.26 8.78
N ILE A 414 -5.11 18.08 8.14
CA ILE A 414 -5.48 16.81 8.79
C ILE A 414 -4.39 16.38 9.78
N TYR A 415 -3.13 16.40 9.37
CA TYR A 415 -2.02 15.95 10.20
C TYR A 415 -1.69 16.95 11.34
N ASP A 416 -1.77 18.25 11.09
CA ASP A 416 -1.63 19.29 12.12
C ASP A 416 -2.74 19.17 13.19
N TYR A 417 -3.97 18.89 12.75
CA TYR A 417 -5.08 18.61 13.66
C TYR A 417 -4.80 17.35 14.51
N ALA A 418 -4.43 16.23 13.89
CA ALA A 418 -4.16 14.98 14.59
C ALA A 418 -3.01 15.13 15.62
N LEU A 419 -1.94 15.85 15.26
CA LEU A 419 -0.81 16.10 16.17
C LEU A 419 -1.23 16.93 17.39
N SER A 420 -2.13 17.91 17.21
CA SER A 420 -2.60 18.81 18.30
C SER A 420 -3.72 18.20 19.14
N HIS A 421 -4.43 17.16 18.68
CA HIS A 421 -5.58 16.52 19.33
C HIS A 421 -5.30 15.11 19.86
N GLU A 422 -4.04 14.84 20.20
CA GLU A 422 -3.66 13.60 20.89
C GLU A 422 -3.95 12.31 20.10
N PHE A 423 -3.94 12.37 18.77
CA PHE A 423 -3.97 11.17 17.96
C PHE A 423 -2.63 10.45 18.02
N ARG A 424 -2.68 9.13 17.94
CA ARG A 424 -1.52 8.25 17.85
C ARG A 424 -1.28 7.88 16.38
N PHE A 425 -0.05 7.67 16.02
CA PHE A 425 0.39 7.54 14.62
C PHE A 425 0.88 6.14 14.29
N LEU A 426 0.88 5.85 12.99
CA LEU A 426 1.39 4.65 12.34
C LEU A 426 0.57 3.39 12.63
N SER A 427 1.18 2.18 12.51
CA SER A 427 0.50 0.88 12.44
C SER A 427 -0.51 0.59 13.54
N TYR A 428 -0.18 0.93 14.78
CA TYR A 428 -1.04 0.71 15.96
C TYR A 428 -1.68 2.01 16.46
N GLY A 429 -1.54 3.06 15.68
CA GLY A 429 -2.10 4.37 15.97
C GLY A 429 -3.61 4.43 15.84
N ASP A 430 -4.11 5.60 15.52
CA ASP A 430 -5.53 5.88 15.33
C ASP A 430 -5.84 5.94 13.83
N SER A 431 -7.13 5.95 13.46
CA SER A 431 -7.61 5.87 12.08
C SER A 431 -8.07 7.22 11.55
N SER A 432 -8.06 7.35 10.23
CA SER A 432 -8.68 8.46 9.50
C SER A 432 -9.39 7.98 8.24
#